data_65b5699e204958252fe93ffd8eaccddc
#
_entry.id   65b5699e204958252fe93ffd8eaccddc
#
_cell.length_a   1.000
_cell.length_b   1.000
_cell.length_c   1.000
_cell.angle_alpha   90.00
_cell.angle_beta   90.00
_cell.angle_gamma   90.00
#
_symmetry.space_group_name_H-M   'P 1'
#
loop_
_entity.id
_entity.type
_entity.pdbx_description
1 polymer ?
#
loop_
_entity_poly.entity_id
_entity_poly.type
_entity_poly.pdbx_seq_one_letter_code
_entity_poly.pdbx_strand_id
1 'polypeptide(L)'
;MRGSRQRHPVHKLNWMARTPRSTLEAMKGGLGQFCPVAMASEIFAERWTLLILRELLAGSHRFNEIHRHIPRISRALLARRLRQLEMAGIVSSSPGDKGQPGEYQLTEAGREFRAAVDALGTWGQRWTIRVKPQNLDAGVLMSNVRRRIAFDRLPERRVVVHFKFTVPATHRGPRQFWLVLERAAVDLCLIDPGFAIDIDVDADLAAMAEVWLGDAAFYEAVRAKKIELTGRPALTRQFSSWLLLSQFAAVPRPAPNEPAAEARHS
;
A
#
# COMPACT_ATOMS: atom_id res chain seq x y z
N MET A 1 14.40 56.43 8.07
CA MET A 1 14.27 55.13 7.43
C MET A 1 13.48 54.20 8.35
N ARG A 2 12.22 53.98 8.07
CA ARG A 2 11.36 53.11 8.88
C ARG A 2 11.14 51.81 8.10
N GLY A 3 11.71 50.71 8.59
CA GLY A 3 11.56 49.38 8.02
C GLY A 3 10.16 48.81 8.24
N SER A 4 9.43 48.59 7.17
CA SER A 4 8.13 47.93 7.17
C SER A 4 8.32 46.44 7.36
N ARG A 5 7.95 45.90 8.51
CA ARG A 5 7.82 44.44 8.72
C ARG A 5 6.56 43.99 8.00
N GLN A 6 6.74 43.29 6.89
CA GLN A 6 5.68 42.51 6.24
C GLN A 6 5.26 41.38 7.18
N ARG A 7 4.03 41.47 7.71
CA ARG A 7 3.39 40.36 8.41
C ARG A 7 2.80 39.44 7.35
N HIS A 8 3.31 38.24 7.25
CA HIS A 8 2.64 37.18 6.47
C HIS A 8 1.27 36.91 7.11
N PRO A 9 0.18 36.82 6.31
CA PRO A 9 -1.11 36.45 6.84
C PRO A 9 -1.06 34.98 7.29
N VAL A 10 -1.18 34.75 8.59
CA VAL A 10 -1.47 33.42 9.13
C VAL A 10 -2.87 33.07 8.66
N HIS A 11 -2.99 32.19 7.66
CA HIS A 11 -4.26 31.59 7.28
C HIS A 11 -4.84 30.89 8.51
N LYS A 12 -5.78 31.51 9.17
CA LYS A 12 -6.60 30.88 10.21
C LYS A 12 -7.29 29.69 9.56
N LEU A 13 -6.82 28.49 9.90
CA LEU A 13 -7.43 27.21 9.50
C LEU A 13 -8.90 27.21 10.00
N ASN A 14 -9.81 27.44 9.08
CA ASN A 14 -11.26 27.49 9.36
C ASN A 14 -11.88 26.06 9.27
N TRP A 15 -11.10 25.02 9.60
CA TRP A 15 -11.58 23.64 9.62
C TRP A 15 -12.44 23.32 10.85
N MET A 16 -12.24 24.05 11.98
CA MET A 16 -13.03 23.87 13.20
C MET A 16 -14.50 24.24 13.05
N ALA A 17 -14.88 25.01 12.03
CA ALA A 17 -16.25 25.46 11.84
C ALA A 17 -17.18 24.46 11.14
N ARG A 18 -16.68 23.33 10.64
CA ARG A 18 -17.47 22.33 9.89
C ARG A 18 -17.47 20.91 10.49
N THR A 19 -16.72 20.66 11.55
CA THR A 19 -16.83 19.39 12.27
C THR A 19 -17.89 19.56 13.35
N PRO A 20 -19.02 18.83 13.30
CA PRO A 20 -19.98 18.86 14.39
C PRO A 20 -19.25 18.41 15.67
N ARG A 21 -19.17 19.26 16.68
CA ARG A 21 -18.61 18.92 18.00
C ARG A 21 -19.23 17.67 18.61
N SER A 22 -20.43 17.26 18.14
CA SER A 22 -21.13 16.07 18.55
C SER A 22 -20.52 14.75 18.10
N THR A 23 -19.60 14.72 17.12
CA THR A 23 -19.09 13.48 16.56
C THR A 23 -17.90 12.88 17.32
N LEU A 24 -17.07 13.73 17.93
CA LEU A 24 -16.02 13.27 18.85
C LEU A 24 -16.62 12.82 20.20
N GLU A 25 -17.73 13.42 20.63
CA GLU A 25 -18.47 13.01 21.84
C GLU A 25 -19.26 11.70 21.67
N ALA A 26 -19.56 11.29 20.44
CA ALA A 26 -20.31 10.07 20.16
C ALA A 26 -19.46 8.78 20.18
N MET A 27 -18.12 8.88 20.27
CA MET A 27 -17.26 7.72 20.51
C MET A 27 -17.34 7.36 22.00
N LYS A 28 -18.31 6.50 22.36
CA LYS A 28 -18.48 5.98 23.72
C LYS A 28 -17.14 5.38 24.20
N GLY A 29 -16.53 6.01 25.21
CA GLY A 29 -15.35 5.49 25.90
C GLY A 29 -14.02 6.03 25.36
N GLY A 30 -13.88 7.34 25.18
CA GLY A 30 -12.59 7.97 24.89
C GLY A 30 -11.54 7.61 25.94
N LEU A 31 -10.27 7.65 25.56
CA LEU A 31 -9.13 7.33 26.44
C LEU A 31 -9.03 8.25 27.67
N GLY A 32 -9.88 9.29 27.73
CA GLY A 32 -9.93 10.25 28.85
C GLY A 32 -8.63 11.06 28.98
N GLN A 33 -7.88 11.21 27.89
CA GLN A 33 -6.61 11.92 27.87
C GLN A 33 -6.66 13.09 26.87
N PHE A 34 -6.08 14.21 27.27
CA PHE A 34 -5.95 15.40 26.43
C PHE A 34 -4.66 15.41 25.58
N CYS A 35 -3.83 14.37 25.68
CA CYS A 35 -2.62 14.23 24.88
C CYS A 35 -2.98 14.10 23.40
N PRO A 36 -2.38 14.88 22.47
CA PRO A 36 -2.66 14.80 21.04
C PRO A 36 -2.45 13.40 20.44
N VAL A 37 -1.50 12.62 20.97
CA VAL A 37 -1.29 11.22 20.55
C VAL A 37 -2.47 10.35 20.96
N ALA A 38 -3.00 10.51 22.18
CA ALA A 38 -4.18 9.78 22.62
C ALA A 38 -5.40 10.13 21.78
N MET A 39 -5.63 11.43 21.51
CA MET A 39 -6.72 11.90 20.66
C MET A 39 -6.63 11.34 19.24
N ALA A 40 -5.43 11.32 18.64
CA ALA A 40 -5.20 10.69 17.33
C ALA A 40 -5.43 9.18 17.39
N SER A 41 -5.02 8.51 18.48
CA SER A 41 -5.19 7.08 18.65
C SER A 41 -6.66 6.65 18.68
N GLU A 42 -7.57 7.48 19.20
CA GLU A 42 -9.01 7.21 19.18
C GLU A 42 -9.55 7.04 17.75
N ILE A 43 -8.95 7.72 16.76
CA ILE A 43 -9.33 7.62 15.36
C ILE A 43 -8.56 6.48 14.66
N PHE A 44 -7.23 6.43 14.85
CA PHE A 44 -6.33 5.67 13.99
C PHE A 44 -5.91 4.32 14.54
N ALA A 45 -5.99 4.07 15.87
CA ALA A 45 -5.55 2.82 16.47
C ALA A 45 -6.53 1.64 16.29
N GLU A 46 -7.68 1.90 15.72
CA GLU A 46 -8.65 0.86 15.40
C GLU A 46 -8.13 -0.07 14.30
N ARG A 47 -8.29 -1.39 14.52
CA ARG A 47 -7.84 -2.40 13.56
C ARG A 47 -8.36 -2.09 12.15
N TRP A 48 -7.51 -2.21 11.15
CA TRP A 48 -7.72 -1.97 9.72
C TRP A 48 -7.66 -0.50 9.29
N THR A 49 -7.85 0.47 10.19
CA THR A 49 -7.92 1.90 9.83
C THR A 49 -6.65 2.37 9.13
N LEU A 50 -5.48 2.05 9.66
CA LEU A 50 -4.19 2.39 9.03
C LEU A 50 -4.02 1.77 7.64
N LEU A 51 -4.50 0.53 7.44
CA LEU A 51 -4.43 -0.12 6.13
C LEU A 51 -5.40 0.51 5.13
N ILE A 52 -6.59 0.94 5.55
CA ILE A 52 -7.54 1.67 4.71
C ILE A 52 -6.93 3.01 4.28
N LEU A 53 -6.33 3.75 5.21
CA LEU A 53 -5.64 5.01 4.90
C LEU A 53 -4.47 4.81 3.94
N ARG A 54 -3.66 3.77 4.15
CA ARG A 54 -2.60 3.40 3.21
C ARG A 54 -3.13 3.20 1.80
N GLU A 55 -4.27 2.52 1.64
CA GLU A 55 -4.87 2.29 0.33
C GLU A 55 -5.38 3.57 -0.32
N LEU A 56 -6.04 4.44 0.44
CA LEU A 56 -6.48 5.75 -0.04
C LEU A 56 -5.29 6.63 -0.43
N LEU A 57 -4.22 6.63 0.37
CA LEU A 57 -2.96 7.32 0.07
C LEU A 57 -2.24 6.76 -1.16
N ALA A 58 -2.45 5.48 -1.47
CA ALA A 58 -1.92 4.81 -2.67
C ALA A 58 -2.82 4.98 -3.91
N GLY A 59 -3.93 5.75 -3.81
CA GLY A 59 -4.81 6.07 -4.93
C GLY A 59 -5.97 5.10 -5.16
N SER A 60 -6.28 4.22 -4.20
CA SER A 60 -7.53 3.44 -4.26
C SER A 60 -8.68 4.33 -3.80
N HIS A 61 -9.63 4.60 -4.68
CA HIS A 61 -10.75 5.52 -4.37
C HIS A 61 -12.10 4.79 -4.24
N ARG A 62 -12.23 3.56 -4.74
CA ARG A 62 -13.49 2.82 -4.74
C ARG A 62 -13.51 1.73 -3.68
N PHE A 63 -14.69 1.50 -3.09
CA PHE A 63 -14.89 0.48 -2.06
C PHE A 63 -14.29 -0.89 -2.45
N ASN A 64 -14.58 -1.35 -3.66
CA ASN A 64 -14.11 -2.65 -4.14
C ASN A 64 -12.59 -2.69 -4.37
N GLU A 65 -11.97 -1.57 -4.73
CA GLU A 65 -10.52 -1.45 -4.88
C GLU A 65 -9.84 -1.57 -3.51
N ILE A 66 -10.30 -0.79 -2.51
CA ILE A 66 -9.80 -0.86 -1.14
C ILE A 66 -9.96 -2.27 -0.58
N HIS A 67 -11.14 -2.87 -0.74
CA HIS A 67 -11.40 -4.24 -0.25
C HIS A 67 -10.49 -5.29 -0.92
N ARG A 68 -10.21 -5.16 -2.22
CA ARG A 68 -9.31 -6.08 -2.95
C ARG A 68 -7.90 -6.08 -2.38
N HIS A 69 -7.41 -4.94 -1.91
CA HIS A 69 -6.06 -4.80 -1.35
C HIS A 69 -5.99 -5.10 0.15
N ILE A 70 -7.14 -5.24 0.80
CA ILE A 70 -7.24 -5.65 2.21
C ILE A 70 -8.24 -6.82 2.32
N PRO A 71 -7.98 -7.98 1.70
CA PRO A 71 -9.00 -9.01 1.48
C PRO A 71 -9.50 -9.68 2.77
N ARG A 72 -8.76 -9.54 3.88
CA ARG A 72 -9.14 -10.12 5.19
C ARG A 72 -10.11 -9.27 6.00
N ILE A 73 -10.41 -8.04 5.59
CA ILE A 73 -11.47 -7.24 6.22
C ILE A 73 -12.83 -7.66 5.67
N SER A 74 -13.84 -7.82 6.51
CA SER A 74 -15.19 -8.02 6.00
C SER A 74 -15.75 -6.73 5.38
N ARG A 75 -16.59 -6.86 4.36
CA ARG A 75 -17.21 -5.71 3.68
C ARG A 75 -17.97 -4.80 4.65
N ALA A 76 -18.69 -5.39 5.61
CA ALA A 76 -19.42 -4.64 6.63
C ALA A 76 -18.48 -3.84 7.54
N LEU A 77 -17.32 -4.41 7.92
CA LEU A 77 -16.33 -3.73 8.74
C LEU A 77 -15.63 -2.61 7.94
N LEU A 78 -15.28 -2.85 6.67
CA LEU A 78 -14.73 -1.81 5.80
C LEU A 78 -15.69 -0.62 5.67
N ALA A 79 -16.97 -0.89 5.39
CA ALA A 79 -17.99 0.15 5.29
C ALA A 79 -18.12 0.95 6.60
N ARG A 80 -18.07 0.24 7.76
CA ARG A 80 -18.11 0.90 9.08
C ARG A 80 -16.89 1.79 9.29
N ARG A 81 -15.67 1.33 8.97
CA ARG A 81 -14.44 2.09 9.13
C ARG A 81 -14.40 3.32 8.22
N LEU A 82 -14.84 3.19 6.97
CA LEU A 82 -14.94 4.33 6.05
C LEU A 82 -15.90 5.40 6.57
N ARG A 83 -17.08 5.00 7.09
CA ARG A 83 -18.01 5.95 7.73
C ARG A 83 -17.40 6.62 8.97
N GLN A 84 -16.66 5.91 9.81
CA GLN A 84 -15.98 6.48 10.97
C GLN A 84 -14.93 7.52 10.56
N LEU A 85 -14.13 7.23 9.53
CA LEU A 85 -13.16 8.17 8.97
C LEU A 85 -13.82 9.39 8.32
N GLU A 86 -14.99 9.20 7.71
CA GLU A 86 -15.78 10.30 7.15
C GLU A 86 -16.35 11.20 8.26
N MET A 87 -16.91 10.62 9.31
CA MET A 87 -17.36 11.36 10.49
C MET A 87 -16.22 12.11 11.18
N ALA A 88 -15.02 11.54 11.22
CA ALA A 88 -13.83 12.20 11.76
C ALA A 88 -13.24 13.26 10.83
N GLY A 89 -13.81 13.48 9.65
CA GLY A 89 -13.32 14.48 8.68
C GLY A 89 -11.99 14.10 8.00
N ILE A 90 -11.60 12.83 8.04
CA ILE A 90 -10.37 12.31 7.44
C ILE A 90 -10.60 11.91 5.98
N VAL A 91 -11.81 11.42 5.69
CA VAL A 91 -12.25 10.98 4.37
C VAL A 91 -13.50 11.75 3.99
N SER A 92 -13.69 12.02 2.72
CA SER A 92 -14.95 12.47 2.13
C SER A 92 -15.43 11.43 1.13
N SER A 93 -16.75 11.24 1.03
CA SER A 93 -17.35 10.43 -0.01
C SER A 93 -18.10 11.31 -1.00
N SER A 94 -18.06 10.94 -2.27
CA SER A 94 -18.90 11.49 -3.31
C SER A 94 -19.84 10.41 -3.84
N PRO A 95 -21.13 10.72 -4.06
CA PRO A 95 -22.00 9.77 -4.75
C PRO A 95 -21.44 9.53 -6.15
N GLY A 96 -21.53 8.30 -6.61
CA GLY A 96 -21.22 7.98 -8.00
C GLY A 96 -22.24 8.61 -8.95
N ASP A 97 -21.82 8.93 -10.15
CA ASP A 97 -22.73 9.26 -11.23
C ASP A 97 -23.63 8.07 -11.57
N LYS A 98 -24.74 8.31 -12.31
CA LYS A 98 -25.77 7.31 -12.64
C LYS A 98 -25.16 5.93 -12.98
N GLY A 99 -25.29 4.98 -12.06
CA GLY A 99 -24.80 3.61 -12.20
C GLY A 99 -23.33 3.37 -11.84
N GLN A 100 -22.57 4.39 -11.46
CA GLN A 100 -21.19 4.25 -10.97
C GLN A 100 -21.17 4.18 -9.43
N PRO A 101 -20.30 3.35 -8.82
CA PRO A 101 -20.10 3.36 -7.38
C PRO A 101 -19.48 4.67 -6.91
N GLY A 102 -19.89 5.15 -5.74
CA GLY A 102 -19.30 6.31 -5.10
C GLY A 102 -17.80 6.17 -4.82
N GLU A 103 -17.13 7.30 -4.70
CA GLU A 103 -15.69 7.36 -4.46
C GLU A 103 -15.38 7.95 -3.08
N TYR A 104 -14.31 7.46 -2.49
CA TYR A 104 -13.74 7.93 -1.24
C TYR A 104 -12.46 8.71 -1.52
N GLN A 105 -12.32 9.89 -0.94
CA GLN A 105 -11.15 10.74 -1.10
C GLN A 105 -10.64 11.19 0.26
N LEU A 106 -9.34 11.35 0.40
CA LEU A 106 -8.75 11.93 1.59
C LEU A 106 -9.00 13.44 1.62
N THR A 107 -9.42 13.94 2.77
CA THR A 107 -9.42 15.38 3.06
C THR A 107 -7.98 15.90 3.20
N GLU A 108 -7.79 17.19 3.47
CA GLU A 108 -6.46 17.73 3.80
C GLU A 108 -5.88 17.04 5.04
N ALA A 109 -6.66 16.89 6.12
CA ALA A 109 -6.26 16.19 7.34
C ALA A 109 -5.88 14.72 7.06
N GLY A 110 -6.63 14.03 6.18
CA GLY A 110 -6.32 12.67 5.77
C GLY A 110 -5.02 12.58 4.97
N ARG A 111 -4.72 13.57 4.12
CA ARG A 111 -3.46 13.61 3.34
C ARG A 111 -2.25 13.91 4.23
N GLU A 112 -2.39 14.80 5.23
CA GLU A 112 -1.31 15.08 6.18
C GLU A 112 -0.90 13.85 6.99
N PHE A 113 -1.81 12.90 7.20
CA PHE A 113 -1.51 11.65 7.91
C PHE A 113 -0.54 10.72 7.16
N ARG A 114 -0.19 11.04 5.89
CA ARG A 114 0.82 10.31 5.11
C ARG A 114 2.12 10.13 5.87
N ALA A 115 2.63 11.19 6.51
CA ALA A 115 3.89 11.15 7.26
C ALA A 115 3.87 10.09 8.37
N ALA A 116 2.73 9.94 9.08
CA ALA A 116 2.59 8.93 10.12
C ALA A 116 2.54 7.50 9.53
N VAL A 117 1.83 7.30 8.41
CA VAL A 117 1.79 6.00 7.71
C VAL A 117 3.17 5.60 7.20
N ASP A 118 3.93 6.55 6.64
CA ASP A 118 5.28 6.31 6.12
C ASP A 118 6.26 6.01 7.27
N ALA A 119 6.16 6.72 8.40
CA ALA A 119 6.95 6.44 9.61
C ALA A 119 6.66 5.04 10.16
N LEU A 120 5.38 4.66 10.27
CA LEU A 120 4.97 3.32 10.67
C LEU A 120 5.46 2.24 9.71
N GLY A 121 5.38 2.50 8.41
CA GLY A 121 5.89 1.59 7.38
C GLY A 121 7.40 1.40 7.48
N THR A 122 8.14 2.48 7.68
CA THR A 122 9.60 2.46 7.90
C THR A 122 9.96 1.68 9.15
N TRP A 123 9.28 1.94 10.27
CA TRP A 123 9.46 1.19 11.50
C TRP A 123 9.13 -0.30 11.32
N GLY A 124 8.01 -0.58 10.65
CA GLY A 124 7.57 -1.94 10.35
C GLY A 124 8.58 -2.71 9.50
N GLN A 125 9.11 -2.10 8.44
CA GLN A 125 10.14 -2.71 7.59
C GLN A 125 11.41 -3.02 8.39
N ARG A 126 11.82 -2.12 9.28
CA ARG A 126 13.06 -2.26 10.06
C ARG A 126 12.94 -3.30 11.17
N TRP A 127 11.86 -3.31 11.93
CA TRP A 127 11.79 -4.00 13.21
C TRP A 127 10.82 -5.17 13.27
N THR A 128 9.90 -5.31 12.28
CA THR A 128 8.99 -6.45 12.31
C THR A 128 9.63 -7.71 11.75
N ILE A 129 9.16 -8.85 12.24
CA ILE A 129 9.60 -10.18 11.78
C ILE A 129 9.35 -10.31 10.29
N ARG A 130 10.30 -10.92 9.59
CA ARG A 130 10.21 -11.27 8.16
C ARG A 130 8.89 -11.97 7.83
N VAL A 131 8.47 -11.83 6.59
CA VAL A 131 7.17 -12.32 6.11
C VAL A 131 6.96 -13.78 6.48
N LYS A 132 5.88 -14.03 7.21
CA LYS A 132 5.46 -15.41 7.52
C LYS A 132 4.65 -15.97 6.36
N PRO A 133 4.89 -17.23 5.91
CA PRO A 133 4.19 -17.82 4.77
C PRO A 133 2.66 -17.72 4.83
N GLN A 134 2.08 -17.86 6.05
CA GLN A 134 0.63 -17.75 6.25
C GLN A 134 0.07 -16.32 6.06
N ASN A 135 0.90 -15.31 5.98
CA ASN A 135 0.51 -13.91 5.75
C ASN A 135 0.65 -13.48 4.29
N LEU A 136 1.16 -14.39 3.43
CA LEU A 136 1.33 -14.13 2.02
C LEU A 136 -0.02 -14.24 1.28
N ASP A 137 -0.30 -13.23 0.47
CA ASP A 137 -1.42 -13.20 -0.45
C ASP A 137 -0.91 -12.75 -1.83
N ALA A 138 -0.99 -13.64 -2.81
CA ALA A 138 -0.47 -13.38 -4.15
C ALA A 138 -1.23 -12.23 -4.84
N GLY A 139 -2.54 -12.09 -4.59
CA GLY A 139 -3.33 -11.00 -5.15
C GLY A 139 -2.92 -9.63 -4.59
N VAL A 140 -2.65 -9.56 -3.28
CA VAL A 140 -2.12 -8.35 -2.63
C VAL A 140 -0.74 -8.01 -3.17
N LEU A 141 0.16 -9.00 -3.30
CA LEU A 141 1.49 -8.78 -3.87
C LEU A 141 1.40 -8.26 -5.30
N MET A 142 0.65 -8.92 -6.17
CA MET A 142 0.53 -8.52 -7.57
C MET A 142 -0.17 -7.17 -7.76
N SER A 143 -1.14 -6.85 -6.91
CA SER A 143 -1.76 -5.51 -6.89
C SER A 143 -0.74 -4.41 -6.54
N ASN A 144 0.17 -4.69 -5.60
CA ASN A 144 1.24 -3.77 -5.25
C ASN A 144 2.29 -3.67 -6.37
N VAL A 145 2.69 -4.78 -6.97
CA VAL A 145 3.60 -4.81 -8.14
C VAL A 145 3.02 -3.96 -9.27
N ARG A 146 1.74 -4.16 -9.64
CA ARG A 146 1.06 -3.38 -10.69
C ARG A 146 1.20 -1.87 -10.47
N ARG A 147 1.02 -1.40 -9.24
CA ARG A 147 1.09 0.04 -8.91
C ARG A 147 2.50 0.63 -8.96
N ARG A 148 3.51 -0.23 -8.99
CA ARG A 148 4.91 0.18 -8.93
C ARG A 148 5.70 -0.35 -10.12
N ILE A 149 5.16 -0.13 -11.30
CA ILE A 149 5.84 -0.37 -12.57
C ILE A 149 6.54 0.92 -13.02
N ALA A 150 7.77 0.80 -13.50
CA ALA A 150 8.53 1.88 -14.10
C ALA A 150 8.05 2.12 -15.54
N PHE A 151 7.04 2.94 -15.73
CA PHE A 151 6.41 3.20 -17.03
C PHE A 151 7.41 3.71 -18.09
N ASP A 152 8.38 4.51 -17.68
CA ASP A 152 9.44 5.07 -18.51
C ASP A 152 10.41 4.01 -19.06
N ARG A 153 10.49 2.86 -18.41
CA ARG A 153 11.36 1.73 -18.79
C ARG A 153 10.66 0.66 -19.61
N LEU A 154 9.33 0.75 -19.74
CA LEU A 154 8.57 -0.21 -20.53
C LEU A 154 8.88 -0.08 -22.03
N PRO A 155 8.87 -1.18 -22.78
CA PRO A 155 8.91 -1.15 -24.23
C PRO A 155 7.73 -0.32 -24.80
N GLU A 156 7.88 0.21 -26.03
CA GLU A 156 6.81 0.96 -26.69
C GLU A 156 5.61 0.09 -27.04
N ARG A 157 5.84 -1.21 -27.28
CA ARG A 157 4.77 -2.17 -27.54
C ARG A 157 4.22 -2.75 -26.25
N ARG A 158 2.99 -3.28 -26.33
CA ARG A 158 2.42 -4.11 -25.27
C ARG A 158 3.33 -5.30 -24.95
N VAL A 159 3.49 -5.59 -23.67
CA VAL A 159 4.15 -6.80 -23.15
C VAL A 159 3.20 -7.48 -22.17
N VAL A 160 3.01 -8.78 -22.33
CA VAL A 160 2.18 -9.59 -21.44
C VAL A 160 3.08 -10.50 -20.63
N VAL A 161 3.00 -10.36 -19.30
CA VAL A 161 3.74 -11.18 -18.34
C VAL A 161 2.76 -12.06 -17.59
N HIS A 162 2.92 -13.35 -17.69
CA HIS A 162 2.12 -14.33 -16.97
C HIS A 162 2.87 -14.82 -15.73
N PHE A 163 2.31 -14.59 -14.56
CA PHE A 163 2.84 -15.06 -13.27
C PHE A 163 2.13 -16.32 -12.81
N LYS A 164 2.91 -17.29 -12.42
CA LYS A 164 2.47 -18.53 -11.77
C LYS A 164 3.18 -18.67 -10.43
N PHE A 165 2.42 -18.73 -9.35
CA PHE A 165 2.99 -18.82 -8.01
C PHE A 165 2.89 -20.22 -7.43
N THR A 166 4.03 -20.75 -6.99
CA THR A 166 4.07 -21.82 -6.00
C THR A 166 3.74 -21.22 -4.64
N VAL A 167 2.71 -21.73 -4.00
CA VAL A 167 2.14 -21.16 -2.76
C VAL A 167 2.01 -22.23 -1.68
N PRO A 168 2.03 -21.84 -0.38
CA PRO A 168 1.74 -22.76 0.71
C PRO A 168 0.35 -23.40 0.59
N ALA A 169 0.17 -24.60 1.13
CA ALA A 169 -1.11 -25.32 1.11
C ALA A 169 -2.26 -24.54 1.78
N THR A 170 -1.94 -23.62 2.67
CA THR A 170 -2.91 -22.73 3.36
C THR A 170 -3.37 -21.54 2.50
N HIS A 171 -2.76 -21.32 1.34
CA HIS A 171 -3.15 -20.21 0.45
C HIS A 171 -4.54 -20.44 -0.15
N ARG A 172 -5.39 -19.40 -0.16
CA ARG A 172 -6.80 -19.46 -0.60
C ARG A 172 -7.12 -18.56 -1.79
N GLY A 173 -6.15 -17.81 -2.31
CA GLY A 173 -6.33 -16.87 -3.41
C GLY A 173 -5.93 -17.44 -4.79
N PRO A 174 -6.05 -16.61 -5.83
CA PRO A 174 -5.50 -16.92 -7.15
C PRO A 174 -4.00 -17.21 -7.08
N ARG A 175 -3.52 -18.06 -8.00
CA ARG A 175 -2.11 -18.42 -8.14
C ARG A 175 -1.52 -17.96 -9.47
N GLN A 176 -2.37 -17.53 -10.39
CA GLN A 176 -1.98 -17.08 -11.72
C GLN A 176 -2.50 -15.66 -11.95
N PHE A 177 -1.68 -14.85 -12.61
CA PHE A 177 -1.98 -13.46 -12.92
C PHE A 177 -1.36 -13.08 -14.26
N TRP A 178 -2.06 -12.27 -15.03
CA TRP A 178 -1.53 -11.68 -16.26
C TRP A 178 -1.35 -10.18 -16.04
N LEU A 179 -0.12 -9.72 -16.17
CA LEU A 179 0.22 -8.31 -16.10
C LEU A 179 0.39 -7.79 -17.53
N VAL A 180 -0.55 -6.99 -17.99
CA VAL A 180 -0.51 -6.36 -19.31
C VAL A 180 0.15 -5.00 -19.15
N LEU A 181 1.35 -4.86 -19.71
CA LEU A 181 2.21 -3.70 -19.59
C LEU A 181 2.14 -2.87 -20.87
N GLU A 182 1.69 -1.65 -20.76
CA GLU A 182 1.73 -0.61 -21.79
C GLU A 182 2.23 0.70 -21.17
N ARG A 183 2.89 1.56 -21.94
CA ARG A 183 3.35 2.87 -21.42
C ARG A 183 2.22 3.76 -20.92
N ALA A 184 1.01 3.58 -21.42
CA ALA A 184 -0.16 4.36 -21.02
C ALA A 184 -0.87 3.78 -19.79
N ALA A 185 -0.81 2.46 -19.58
CA ALA A 185 -1.54 1.78 -18.52
C ALA A 185 -0.91 0.42 -18.18
N VAL A 186 -1.15 -0.05 -16.97
CA VAL A 186 -0.81 -1.40 -16.54
C VAL A 186 -2.04 -2.06 -15.95
N ASP A 187 -2.45 -3.18 -16.56
CA ASP A 187 -3.59 -3.96 -16.13
C ASP A 187 -3.16 -5.27 -15.48
N LEU A 188 -3.85 -5.65 -14.42
CA LEU A 188 -3.69 -6.92 -13.72
C LEU A 188 -4.96 -7.76 -13.89
N CYS A 189 -4.84 -8.83 -14.65
CA CYS A 189 -5.94 -9.75 -14.95
C CYS A 189 -5.80 -11.03 -14.14
N LEU A 190 -6.94 -11.56 -13.66
CA LEU A 190 -7.05 -12.85 -12.96
C LEU A 190 -7.45 -13.98 -13.91
N ILE A 191 -7.83 -13.64 -15.13
CA ILE A 191 -8.23 -14.53 -16.22
C ILE A 191 -7.37 -14.16 -17.41
N ASP A 192 -7.01 -15.13 -18.21
CA ASP A 192 -6.24 -14.92 -19.44
C ASP A 192 -6.92 -13.84 -20.32
N PRO A 193 -6.24 -12.72 -20.59
CA PRO A 193 -6.79 -11.64 -21.42
C PRO A 193 -6.78 -11.99 -22.93
N GLY A 194 -6.33 -13.18 -23.32
CA GLY A 194 -6.31 -13.62 -24.72
C GLY A 194 -5.16 -13.05 -25.56
N PHE A 195 -4.16 -12.44 -24.96
CA PHE A 195 -2.97 -11.97 -25.66
C PHE A 195 -1.83 -12.99 -25.62
N ALA A 196 -0.97 -12.97 -26.63
CA ALA A 196 0.25 -13.78 -26.60
C ALA A 196 1.14 -13.40 -25.40
N ILE A 197 1.56 -14.41 -24.64
CA ILE A 197 2.43 -14.23 -23.49
C ILE A 197 3.86 -13.98 -24.00
N ASP A 198 4.46 -12.90 -23.53
CA ASP A 198 5.85 -12.53 -23.84
C ASP A 198 6.87 -13.07 -22.82
N ILE A 199 6.45 -13.13 -21.54
CA ILE A 199 7.25 -13.65 -20.44
C ILE A 199 6.37 -14.49 -19.52
N ASP A 200 6.77 -15.72 -19.24
CA ASP A 200 6.27 -16.53 -18.13
C ASP A 200 7.20 -16.35 -16.92
N VAL A 201 6.62 -16.12 -15.76
CA VAL A 201 7.30 -16.02 -14.47
C VAL A 201 6.76 -17.11 -13.55
N ASP A 202 7.51 -18.17 -13.36
CA ASP A 202 7.24 -19.18 -12.35
C ASP A 202 7.99 -18.83 -11.06
N ALA A 203 7.28 -18.56 -9.97
CA ALA A 203 7.90 -18.01 -8.76
C ALA A 203 7.36 -18.65 -7.48
N ASP A 204 8.24 -18.88 -6.51
CA ASP A 204 7.84 -19.07 -5.13
C ASP A 204 7.30 -17.74 -4.57
N LEU A 205 6.11 -17.79 -3.99
CA LEU A 205 5.44 -16.58 -3.50
C LEU A 205 6.22 -15.88 -2.38
N ALA A 206 6.90 -16.66 -1.50
CA ALA A 206 7.70 -16.07 -0.43
C ALA A 206 8.94 -15.38 -0.99
N ALA A 207 9.62 -16.01 -1.94
CA ALA A 207 10.79 -15.43 -2.59
C ALA A 207 10.43 -14.13 -3.35
N MET A 208 9.31 -14.11 -4.06
CA MET A 208 8.86 -12.89 -4.75
C MET A 208 8.48 -11.79 -3.76
N ALA A 209 7.91 -12.13 -2.59
CA ALA A 209 7.62 -11.17 -1.54
C ALA A 209 8.90 -10.63 -0.87
N GLU A 210 9.92 -11.47 -0.66
CA GLU A 210 11.24 -11.04 -0.18
C GLU A 210 11.90 -10.08 -1.15
N VAL A 211 11.85 -10.36 -2.44
CA VAL A 211 12.33 -9.45 -3.49
C VAL A 211 11.55 -8.13 -3.45
N TRP A 212 10.23 -8.19 -3.39
CA TRP A 212 9.38 -7.00 -3.30
C TRP A 212 9.73 -6.09 -2.12
N LEU A 213 10.02 -6.68 -0.97
CA LEU A 213 10.39 -5.96 0.26
C LEU A 213 11.85 -5.50 0.28
N GLY A 214 12.67 -5.92 -0.69
CA GLY A 214 14.11 -5.61 -0.72
C GLY A 214 14.94 -6.50 0.23
N ASP A 215 14.35 -7.57 0.76
CA ASP A 215 15.03 -8.53 1.64
C ASP A 215 15.93 -9.51 0.85
N ALA A 216 15.70 -9.65 -0.46
CA ALA A 216 16.51 -10.42 -1.40
C ALA A 216 16.63 -9.70 -2.74
N ALA A 217 17.75 -9.87 -3.41
CA ALA A 217 17.92 -9.36 -4.77
C ALA A 217 17.21 -10.27 -5.79
N PHE A 218 16.57 -9.68 -6.80
CA PHE A 218 15.87 -10.43 -7.84
C PHE A 218 16.78 -11.46 -8.52
N TYR A 219 18.02 -11.09 -8.88
CA TYR A 219 18.97 -12.01 -9.54
C TYR A 219 19.38 -13.18 -8.65
N GLU A 220 19.41 -13.00 -7.32
CA GLU A 220 19.71 -14.10 -6.37
C GLU A 220 18.57 -15.10 -6.31
N ALA A 221 17.32 -14.61 -6.30
CA ALA A 221 16.15 -15.47 -6.37
C ALA A 221 16.09 -16.30 -7.67
N VAL A 222 16.49 -15.69 -8.80
CA VAL A 222 16.62 -16.38 -10.08
C VAL A 222 17.75 -17.42 -10.05
N ARG A 223 18.93 -17.08 -9.53
CA ARG A 223 20.04 -18.05 -9.39
C ARG A 223 19.69 -19.24 -8.49
N ALA A 224 18.90 -18.98 -7.44
CA ALA A 224 18.41 -20.00 -6.52
C ALA A 224 17.24 -20.83 -7.10
N LYS A 225 16.83 -20.59 -8.34
CA LYS A 225 15.65 -21.20 -9.00
C LYS A 225 14.35 -21.05 -8.21
N LYS A 226 14.25 -20.00 -7.41
CA LYS A 226 13.01 -19.61 -6.72
C LYS A 226 12.10 -18.73 -7.59
N ILE A 227 12.69 -18.11 -8.60
CA ILE A 227 12.01 -17.37 -9.67
C ILE A 227 12.63 -17.82 -11.00
N GLU A 228 11.81 -18.29 -11.90
CA GLU A 228 12.22 -18.67 -13.24
C GLU A 228 11.51 -17.80 -14.27
N LEU A 229 12.26 -17.39 -15.30
CA LEU A 229 11.76 -16.53 -16.37
C LEU A 229 11.90 -17.26 -17.69
N THR A 230 10.81 -17.45 -18.40
CA THR A 230 10.79 -18.02 -19.74
C THR A 230 10.17 -17.02 -20.72
N GLY A 231 10.76 -16.85 -21.89
CA GLY A 231 10.25 -15.92 -22.90
C GLY A 231 11.36 -15.33 -23.76
N ARG A 232 11.04 -14.20 -24.42
CA ARG A 232 11.99 -13.53 -25.32
C ARG A 232 13.21 -13.01 -24.54
N PRO A 233 14.46 -13.40 -24.89
CA PRO A 233 15.65 -13.04 -24.12
C PRO A 233 15.87 -11.54 -23.93
N ALA A 234 15.45 -10.72 -24.91
CA ALA A 234 15.54 -9.26 -24.78
C ALA A 234 14.63 -8.69 -23.69
N LEU A 235 13.45 -9.32 -23.48
CA LEU A 235 12.47 -8.85 -22.49
C LEU A 235 12.79 -9.42 -21.10
N THR A 236 13.16 -10.71 -21.01
CA THR A 236 13.49 -11.34 -19.73
C THR A 236 14.68 -10.65 -19.04
N ARG A 237 15.69 -10.22 -19.83
CA ARG A 237 16.83 -9.43 -19.29
C ARG A 237 16.44 -8.06 -18.74
N GLN A 238 15.43 -7.43 -19.32
CA GLN A 238 14.97 -6.11 -18.88
C GLN A 238 13.91 -6.17 -17.78
N PHE A 239 13.25 -7.30 -17.61
CA PHE A 239 12.06 -7.45 -16.78
C PHE A 239 12.24 -6.91 -15.35
N SER A 240 13.33 -7.25 -14.68
CA SER A 240 13.59 -6.78 -13.31
C SER A 240 13.68 -5.26 -13.20
N SER A 241 14.11 -4.58 -14.27
CA SER A 241 14.22 -3.11 -14.28
C SER A 241 12.87 -2.41 -14.34
N TRP A 242 11.81 -3.10 -14.75
CA TRP A 242 10.45 -2.56 -14.79
C TRP A 242 9.75 -2.61 -13.43
N LEU A 243 10.25 -3.45 -12.52
CA LEU A 243 9.69 -3.62 -11.19
C LEU A 243 10.31 -2.61 -10.22
N LEU A 244 9.54 -1.59 -9.84
CA LEU A 244 9.90 -0.76 -8.70
C LEU A 244 9.50 -1.50 -7.42
N LEU A 245 10.45 -1.73 -6.54
CA LEU A 245 10.24 -2.44 -5.28
C LEU A 245 9.31 -1.64 -4.33
N SER A 246 8.95 -2.23 -3.20
CA SER A 246 8.24 -1.52 -2.13
C SER A 246 8.92 -0.18 -1.82
N GLN A 247 8.14 0.85 -1.51
CA GLN A 247 8.69 2.15 -1.09
C GLN A 247 9.57 2.03 0.17
N PHE A 248 9.42 0.94 0.93
CA PHE A 248 10.21 0.67 2.13
C PHE A 248 11.39 -0.27 1.88
N ALA A 249 11.59 -0.76 0.64
CA ALA A 249 12.64 -1.74 0.33
C ALA A 249 14.06 -1.23 0.62
N ALA A 250 14.27 0.08 0.56
CA ALA A 250 15.57 0.70 0.88
C ALA A 250 15.81 0.88 2.40
N VAL A 251 14.82 0.59 3.25
CA VAL A 251 14.96 0.71 4.70
C VAL A 251 15.79 -0.47 5.22
N PRO A 252 16.99 -0.23 5.79
CA PRO A 252 17.84 -1.30 6.26
C PRO A 252 17.21 -2.01 7.45
N ARG A 253 17.33 -3.33 7.48
CA ARG A 253 17.00 -4.16 8.65
C ARG A 253 18.24 -4.37 9.50
N PRO A 254 18.13 -4.38 10.84
CA PRO A 254 19.25 -4.80 11.71
C PRO A 254 19.62 -6.26 11.41
N ALA A 255 20.88 -6.57 11.59
CA ALA A 255 21.36 -7.95 11.52
C ALA A 255 20.62 -8.84 12.54
N PRO A 256 20.37 -10.13 12.22
CA PRO A 256 19.56 -11.00 13.09
C PRO A 256 20.02 -11.16 14.53
N ASN A 257 21.23 -10.73 14.85
CA ASN A 257 21.90 -10.90 16.16
C ASN A 257 22.43 -9.60 16.79
N GLU A 258 22.03 -8.42 16.32
CA GLU A 258 22.34 -7.22 17.11
C GLU A 258 21.31 -7.11 18.25
N PRO A 259 21.72 -7.32 19.52
CA PRO A 259 20.89 -6.95 20.66
C PRO A 259 20.61 -5.44 20.54
N ALA A 260 19.37 -5.04 20.81
CA ALA A 260 19.01 -3.63 20.85
C ALA A 260 20.10 -2.90 21.65
N ALA A 261 20.82 -1.99 21.00
CA ALA A 261 21.85 -1.22 21.67
C ALA A 261 21.19 -0.57 22.89
N GLU A 262 21.62 -0.97 24.07
CA GLU A 262 21.22 -0.34 25.31
C GLU A 262 21.46 1.16 25.16
N ALA A 263 20.38 1.91 25.13
CA ALA A 263 20.43 3.36 25.18
C ALA A 263 21.14 3.72 26.48
N ARG A 264 22.45 3.96 26.42
CA ARG A 264 23.20 4.54 27.52
C ARG A 264 22.67 5.94 27.70
N HIS A 265 21.76 6.07 28.67
CA HIS A 265 21.42 7.36 29.25
C HIS A 265 22.63 7.83 30.02
N SER A 266 23.30 8.84 29.49
CA SER A 266 24.22 9.71 30.23
C SER A 266 23.55 11.03 30.44
#